data_d8f490ab55b8a32667437e104fba7fdb
#
_entry.id   d8f490ab55b8a32667437e104fba7fdb
#
_cell.length_a   1.000
_cell.length_b   1.000
_cell.length_c   1.000
_cell.angle_alpha   90.00
_cell.angle_beta   90.00
_cell.angle_gamma   90.00
#
_symmetry.space_group_name_H-M   'P 1'
#
loop_
_entity.id
_entity.type
_entity.pdbx_description
1 polymer ?
#
loop_
_entity_poly.entity_id
_entity_poly.type
_entity_poly.pdbx_seq_one_letter_code
_entity_poly.pdbx_strand_id
1 'polypeptide(L)'
;MKNAEIADILYEIADFLEIQDVEYKPRAYRKAARNVESLSEDVESIHERGELEDVEGVGESIAEKIAEYLETGEMSYYEELKADLPIEIEAITSVEGVGPKTAKTLYRELGVQTLEDLEAAAEEGRIAEVEGFGETSQANILANLELAKAGQERMLLGRAVPIANDVRSRLEAHDAFDRVDIVGSFRRRRATVGDIDVLASATDPEAATEAFCTHDDVKEVRSRGETKSSVVVAGDLQMDLRLVEEAEYGAALVYFTGSKDHNITLRNRAIDRDWKLNEYGLFDVTDTDEEGQRVGDLIASETEEAV
;
A
#
# COMPACT_ATOMS: atom_id res chain seq x y z
N MET A 1 13.56 -3.47 -10.07
CA MET A 1 13.09 -2.61 -11.19
C MET A 1 13.02 -1.19 -10.66
N LYS A 2 13.60 -0.24 -11.36
CA LYS A 2 13.65 1.18 -10.94
C LYS A 2 12.31 1.92 -11.12
N ASN A 3 11.32 1.28 -11.76
CA ASN A 3 10.01 1.90 -12.00
C ASN A 3 9.33 2.37 -10.71
N ALA A 4 9.29 1.51 -9.68
CA ALA A 4 8.68 1.87 -8.40
C ALA A 4 9.47 2.99 -7.69
N GLU A 5 10.80 2.91 -7.68
CA GLU A 5 11.67 3.90 -7.06
C GLU A 5 11.53 5.30 -7.71
N ILE A 6 11.48 5.34 -9.04
CA ILE A 6 11.24 6.59 -9.78
C ILE A 6 9.80 7.09 -9.55
N ALA A 7 8.82 6.19 -9.52
CA ALA A 7 7.44 6.56 -9.24
C ALA A 7 7.29 7.17 -7.84
N ASP A 8 7.94 6.60 -6.83
CA ASP A 8 7.94 7.12 -5.46
C ASP A 8 8.54 8.54 -5.41
N ILE A 9 9.69 8.77 -6.05
CA ILE A 9 10.29 10.11 -6.18
C ILE A 9 9.33 11.10 -6.87
N LEU A 10 8.66 10.68 -7.94
CA LEU A 10 7.71 11.55 -8.65
C LEU A 10 6.46 11.85 -7.81
N TYR A 11 5.98 10.91 -6.98
CA TYR A 11 4.91 11.15 -6.01
C TYR A 11 5.35 12.16 -4.95
N GLU A 12 6.54 12.00 -4.38
CA GLU A 12 7.07 12.94 -3.40
C GLU A 12 7.25 14.35 -4.00
N ILE A 13 7.78 14.47 -5.22
CA ILE A 13 7.84 15.76 -5.93
C ILE A 13 6.45 16.40 -6.04
N ALA A 14 5.43 15.61 -6.36
CA ALA A 14 4.07 16.11 -6.43
C ALA A 14 3.58 16.64 -5.08
N ASP A 15 3.91 15.97 -3.99
CA ASP A 15 3.54 16.36 -2.64
C ASP A 15 4.30 17.62 -2.19
N PHE A 16 5.61 17.72 -2.46
CA PHE A 16 6.38 18.95 -2.24
C PHE A 16 5.78 20.16 -3.00
N LEU A 17 5.44 19.96 -4.27
CA LEU A 17 4.85 21.03 -5.08
C LEU A 17 3.46 21.42 -4.59
N GLU A 18 2.66 20.48 -4.07
CA GLU A 18 1.35 20.79 -3.47
C GLU A 18 1.53 21.59 -2.17
N ILE A 19 2.54 21.27 -1.35
CA ILE A 19 2.91 22.02 -0.16
C ILE A 19 3.35 23.44 -0.53
N GLN A 20 4.04 23.63 -1.65
CA GLN A 20 4.46 24.94 -2.14
C GLN A 20 3.36 25.74 -2.85
N ASP A 21 2.10 25.24 -2.91
CA ASP A 21 0.96 25.85 -3.63
C ASP A 21 1.18 25.99 -5.14
N VAL A 22 2.00 25.12 -5.74
CA VAL A 22 2.21 25.13 -7.18
C VAL A 22 0.99 24.53 -7.88
N GLU A 23 0.36 25.32 -8.76
CA GLU A 23 -0.80 24.87 -9.53
C GLU A 23 -0.37 23.94 -10.69
N TYR A 24 -1.22 22.96 -11.03
CA TYR A 24 -1.13 22.03 -12.17
C TYR A 24 0.03 21.03 -12.15
N LYS A 25 1.25 21.40 -11.74
CA LYS A 25 2.41 20.51 -11.73
C LYS A 25 2.21 19.26 -10.86
N PRO A 26 1.66 19.32 -9.63
CA PRO A 26 1.43 18.14 -8.80
C PRO A 26 0.64 17.04 -9.52
N ARG A 27 -0.39 17.44 -10.28
CA ARG A 27 -1.21 16.49 -11.06
C ARG A 27 -0.44 15.82 -12.19
N ALA A 28 0.44 16.58 -12.85
CA ALA A 28 1.29 16.05 -13.92
C ALA A 28 2.29 15.03 -13.38
N TYR A 29 2.95 15.34 -12.26
CA TYR A 29 3.88 14.42 -11.61
C TYR A 29 3.19 13.16 -11.09
N ARG A 30 2.00 13.27 -10.46
CA ARG A 30 1.22 12.10 -10.04
C ARG A 30 0.73 11.25 -11.21
N LYS A 31 0.42 11.86 -12.37
CA LYS A 31 0.07 11.13 -13.58
C LYS A 31 1.27 10.36 -14.11
N ALA A 32 2.42 11.02 -14.23
CA ALA A 32 3.66 10.38 -14.64
C ALA A 32 4.07 9.25 -13.68
N ALA A 33 4.03 9.49 -12.38
CA ALA A 33 4.32 8.48 -11.36
C ALA A 33 3.48 7.22 -11.53
N ARG A 34 2.14 7.35 -11.63
CA ARG A 34 1.24 6.20 -11.85
C ARG A 34 1.57 5.43 -13.12
N ASN A 35 1.87 6.13 -14.20
CA ASN A 35 2.15 5.49 -15.47
C ASN A 35 3.53 4.81 -15.48
N VAL A 36 4.55 5.43 -14.88
CA VAL A 36 5.87 4.80 -14.67
C VAL A 36 5.75 3.58 -13.75
N GLU A 37 5.00 3.68 -12.65
CA GLU A 37 4.72 2.57 -11.73
C GLU A 37 4.04 1.39 -12.45
N SER A 38 3.16 1.67 -13.41
CA SER A 38 2.36 0.67 -14.15
C SER A 38 3.04 0.11 -15.41
N LEU A 39 4.23 0.57 -15.76
CA LEU A 39 4.96 0.05 -16.92
C LEU A 39 5.21 -1.45 -16.80
N SER A 40 4.93 -2.17 -17.87
CA SER A 40 5.23 -3.60 -17.99
C SER A 40 6.71 -3.87 -18.33
N GLU A 41 7.42 -2.85 -18.79
CA GLU A 41 8.83 -2.84 -19.14
C GLU A 41 9.63 -2.01 -18.14
N ASP A 42 10.93 -2.31 -18.00
CA ASP A 42 11.82 -1.52 -17.17
C ASP A 42 12.05 -0.14 -17.80
N VAL A 43 11.87 0.92 -17.01
CA VAL A 43 12.08 2.30 -17.45
C VAL A 43 13.50 2.56 -17.95
N GLU A 44 14.50 1.81 -17.47
CA GLU A 44 15.88 1.86 -18.00
C GLU A 44 15.91 1.47 -19.47
N SER A 45 15.20 0.41 -19.86
CA SER A 45 15.13 -0.03 -21.27
C SER A 45 14.45 1.00 -22.17
N ILE A 46 13.43 1.69 -21.66
CA ILE A 46 12.75 2.78 -22.37
C ILE A 46 13.69 3.98 -22.53
N HIS A 47 14.45 4.31 -21.48
CA HIS A 47 15.46 5.37 -21.52
C HIS A 47 16.57 5.08 -22.54
N GLU A 48 17.10 3.85 -22.57
CA GLU A 48 18.15 3.43 -23.53
C GLU A 48 17.72 3.59 -25.01
N ARG A 49 16.41 3.47 -25.29
CA ARG A 49 15.84 3.71 -26.62
C ARG A 49 15.48 5.17 -26.89
N GLY A 50 15.58 6.04 -25.89
CA GLY A 50 15.19 7.45 -26.00
C GLY A 50 13.68 7.67 -26.06
N GLU A 51 12.87 6.75 -25.51
CA GLU A 51 11.41 6.71 -25.63
C GLU A 51 10.69 7.14 -24.34
N LEU A 52 11.37 7.82 -23.40
CA LEU A 52 10.74 8.24 -22.12
C LEU A 52 9.52 9.16 -22.31
N GLU A 53 9.52 9.98 -23.36
CA GLU A 53 8.40 10.88 -23.66
C GLU A 53 7.19 10.16 -24.27
N ASP A 54 7.36 8.92 -24.75
CA ASP A 54 6.27 8.08 -25.25
C ASP A 54 5.46 7.47 -24.09
N VAL A 55 5.99 7.52 -22.86
CA VAL A 55 5.26 7.09 -21.66
C VAL A 55 4.16 8.12 -21.36
N GLU A 56 2.91 7.68 -21.28
CA GLU A 56 1.78 8.54 -21.05
C GLU A 56 1.94 9.38 -19.76
N GLY A 57 1.86 10.71 -19.89
CA GLY A 57 2.01 11.66 -18.78
C GLY A 57 3.45 12.04 -18.46
N VAL A 58 4.43 11.47 -19.16
CA VAL A 58 5.84 11.86 -19.08
C VAL A 58 6.11 12.83 -20.24
N GLY A 59 6.15 14.12 -19.96
CA GLY A 59 6.59 15.12 -20.94
C GLY A 59 8.09 15.41 -20.80
N GLU A 60 8.65 16.17 -21.76
CA GLU A 60 10.08 16.52 -21.86
C GLU A 60 10.74 16.79 -20.48
N SER A 61 10.17 17.70 -19.68
CA SER A 61 10.74 18.08 -18.38
C SER A 61 10.75 16.96 -17.32
N ILE A 62 9.83 16.00 -17.39
CA ILE A 62 9.82 14.83 -16.48
C ILE A 62 10.76 13.77 -17.02
N ALA A 63 10.79 13.57 -18.34
CA ALA A 63 11.69 12.66 -19.02
C ALA A 63 13.17 13.00 -18.74
N GLU A 64 13.54 14.29 -18.80
CA GLU A 64 14.90 14.76 -18.45
C GLU A 64 15.27 14.38 -16.99
N LYS A 65 14.35 14.53 -16.04
CA LYS A 65 14.60 14.20 -14.63
C LYS A 65 14.72 12.70 -14.40
N ILE A 66 13.89 11.92 -15.07
CA ILE A 66 13.98 10.44 -15.04
C ILE A 66 15.32 10.01 -15.63
N ALA A 67 15.74 10.58 -16.76
CA ALA A 67 17.02 10.30 -17.41
C ALA A 67 18.19 10.64 -16.46
N GLU A 68 18.19 11.83 -15.86
CA GLU A 68 19.19 12.24 -14.87
C GLU A 68 19.31 11.19 -13.75
N TYR A 69 18.18 10.76 -13.18
CA TYR A 69 18.17 9.75 -12.11
C TYR A 69 18.73 8.40 -12.58
N LEU A 70 18.37 7.95 -13.77
CA LEU A 70 18.85 6.70 -14.33
C LEU A 70 20.35 6.70 -14.61
N GLU A 71 20.91 7.86 -15.01
CA GLU A 71 22.32 8.04 -15.35
C GLU A 71 23.21 8.27 -14.13
N THR A 72 22.70 9.01 -13.14
CA THR A 72 23.53 9.50 -12.00
C THR A 72 23.18 8.85 -10.66
N GLY A 73 21.98 8.29 -10.54
CA GLY A 73 21.40 7.82 -9.27
C GLY A 73 20.81 8.93 -8.40
N GLU A 74 20.83 10.17 -8.87
CA GLU A 74 20.30 11.35 -8.17
C GLU A 74 19.39 12.16 -9.11
N MET A 75 18.34 12.79 -8.56
CA MET A 75 17.47 13.72 -9.27
C MET A 75 17.62 15.10 -8.63
N SER A 76 18.41 15.99 -9.26
CA SER A 76 18.75 17.30 -8.68
C SER A 76 17.51 18.10 -8.27
N TYR A 77 16.46 18.06 -9.07
CA TYR A 77 15.22 18.77 -8.77
C TYR A 77 14.51 18.27 -7.50
N TYR A 78 14.57 16.96 -7.24
CA TYR A 78 14.03 16.37 -6.01
C TYR A 78 14.85 16.77 -4.79
N GLU A 79 16.18 16.74 -4.90
CA GLU A 79 17.07 17.15 -3.81
C GLU A 79 16.92 18.65 -3.48
N GLU A 80 16.72 19.51 -4.48
CA GLU A 80 16.40 20.94 -4.27
C GLU A 80 15.08 21.10 -3.48
N LEU A 81 14.02 20.38 -3.83
CA LEU A 81 12.75 20.45 -3.13
C LEU A 81 12.85 19.98 -1.68
N LYS A 82 13.63 18.91 -1.42
CA LYS A 82 13.90 18.42 -0.05
C LYS A 82 14.68 19.43 0.77
N ALA A 83 15.66 20.11 0.16
CA ALA A 83 16.44 21.14 0.85
C ALA A 83 15.60 22.38 1.21
N ASP A 84 14.65 22.75 0.34
CA ASP A 84 13.76 23.88 0.57
C ASP A 84 12.68 23.60 1.63
N LEU A 85 12.28 22.34 1.77
CA LEU A 85 11.26 21.88 2.71
C LEU A 85 11.75 20.63 3.45
N PRO A 86 12.45 20.80 4.57
CA PRO A 86 12.99 19.68 5.34
C PRO A 86 11.88 18.95 6.13
N ILE A 87 10.94 18.35 5.41
CA ILE A 87 9.83 17.57 5.95
C ILE A 87 9.96 16.14 5.44
N GLU A 88 9.84 15.17 6.32
CA GLU A 88 9.72 13.76 5.96
C GLU A 88 8.30 13.48 5.45
N ILE A 89 8.00 13.97 4.23
CA ILE A 89 6.62 14.00 3.68
C ILE A 89 6.02 12.61 3.62
N GLU A 90 6.73 11.62 3.08
CA GLU A 90 6.25 10.24 2.97
C GLU A 90 5.88 9.68 4.35
N ALA A 91 6.76 9.88 5.35
CA ALA A 91 6.51 9.43 6.71
C ALA A 91 5.27 10.08 7.30
N ILE A 92 5.16 11.41 7.22
CA ILE A 92 4.04 12.16 7.81
C ILE A 92 2.72 11.88 7.08
N THR A 93 2.73 11.76 5.75
CA THR A 93 1.52 11.47 4.96
C THR A 93 1.11 9.99 4.99
N SER A 94 1.97 9.10 5.51
CA SER A 94 1.60 7.71 5.80
C SER A 94 0.58 7.61 6.95
N VAL A 95 0.47 8.64 7.79
CA VAL A 95 -0.51 8.71 8.87
C VAL A 95 -1.89 8.98 8.29
N GLU A 96 -2.83 8.07 8.48
CA GLU A 96 -4.21 8.24 7.99
C GLU A 96 -4.84 9.52 8.56
N GLY A 97 -5.37 10.37 7.67
CA GLY A 97 -5.90 11.68 7.99
C GLY A 97 -4.89 12.83 7.84
N VAL A 98 -3.62 12.52 7.54
CA VAL A 98 -2.59 13.54 7.26
C VAL A 98 -2.19 13.48 5.78
N GLY A 99 -2.87 14.26 4.95
CA GLY A 99 -2.47 14.46 3.57
C GLY A 99 -1.44 15.59 3.41
N PRO A 100 -0.92 15.84 2.18
CA PRO A 100 0.09 16.89 1.92
C PRO A 100 -0.33 18.28 2.41
N LYS A 101 -1.62 18.63 2.27
CA LYS A 101 -2.15 19.92 2.78
C LYS A 101 -2.15 20.01 4.30
N THR A 102 -2.49 18.91 4.96
CA THR A 102 -2.43 18.79 6.41
C THR A 102 -0.98 18.90 6.89
N ALA A 103 -0.07 18.14 6.28
CA ALA A 103 1.37 18.19 6.58
C ALA A 103 1.93 19.61 6.43
N LYS A 104 1.59 20.31 5.34
CA LYS A 104 1.94 21.72 5.14
C LYS A 104 1.47 22.62 6.27
N THR A 105 0.19 22.49 6.68
CA THR A 105 -0.37 23.33 7.74
C THR A 105 0.33 23.07 9.07
N LEU A 106 0.54 21.79 9.41
CA LEU A 106 1.24 21.40 10.64
C LEU A 106 2.72 21.84 10.63
N TYR A 107 3.40 21.78 9.48
CA TYR A 107 4.74 22.33 9.36
C TYR A 107 4.77 23.84 9.59
N ARG A 108 3.89 24.61 8.93
CA ARG A 108 3.87 26.07 9.02
C ARG A 108 3.48 26.58 10.42
N GLU A 109 2.47 25.96 11.04
CA GLU A 109 1.92 26.43 12.30
C GLU A 109 2.63 25.87 13.53
N LEU A 110 3.14 24.63 13.44
CA LEU A 110 3.72 23.90 14.57
C LEU A 110 5.18 23.50 14.38
N GLY A 111 5.74 23.64 13.16
CA GLY A 111 7.11 23.24 12.84
C GLY A 111 7.30 21.73 12.72
N VAL A 112 6.22 20.96 12.50
CA VAL A 112 6.26 19.49 12.36
C VAL A 112 7.04 19.09 11.11
N GLN A 113 8.16 18.38 11.27
CA GLN A 113 9.03 17.91 10.19
C GLN A 113 9.13 16.39 10.11
N THR A 114 8.96 15.71 11.25
CA THR A 114 9.11 14.25 11.39
C THR A 114 7.86 13.64 12.03
N LEU A 115 7.76 12.30 12.05
CA LEU A 115 6.68 11.61 12.79
C LEU A 115 6.76 11.87 14.29
N GLU A 116 7.97 12.01 14.84
CA GLU A 116 8.18 12.32 16.26
C GLU A 116 7.65 13.72 16.59
N ASP A 117 7.87 14.72 15.71
CA ASP A 117 7.33 16.07 15.89
C ASP A 117 5.79 16.03 15.83
N LEU A 118 5.23 15.24 14.92
CA LEU A 118 3.78 15.07 14.78
C LEU A 118 3.17 14.45 16.03
N GLU A 119 3.82 13.43 16.59
CA GLU A 119 3.41 12.78 17.84
C GLU A 119 3.45 13.77 19.01
N ALA A 120 4.58 14.44 19.21
CA ALA A 120 4.73 15.42 20.27
C ALA A 120 3.67 16.52 20.17
N ALA A 121 3.39 17.00 18.95
CA ALA A 121 2.35 18.01 18.73
C ALA A 121 0.94 17.48 19.06
N ALA A 122 0.67 16.20 18.76
CA ALA A 122 -0.61 15.57 19.05
C ALA A 122 -0.78 15.27 20.55
N GLU A 123 0.24 14.75 21.23
CA GLU A 123 0.22 14.48 22.68
C GLU A 123 0.09 15.74 23.51
N GLU A 124 0.75 16.83 23.11
CA GLU A 124 0.68 18.13 23.77
C GLU A 124 -0.62 18.91 23.48
N GLY A 125 -1.51 18.38 22.62
CA GLY A 125 -2.78 19.02 22.29
C GLY A 125 -2.68 20.17 21.30
N ARG A 126 -1.48 20.43 20.72
CA ARG A 126 -1.22 21.59 19.85
C ARG A 126 -1.92 21.50 18.50
N ILE A 127 -2.18 20.28 17.98
CA ILE A 127 -2.86 20.11 16.70
C ILE A 127 -4.29 20.62 16.76
N ALA A 128 -4.99 20.40 17.89
CA ALA A 128 -6.38 20.87 18.06
C ALA A 128 -6.51 22.39 18.12
N GLU A 129 -5.41 23.11 18.40
CA GLU A 129 -5.37 24.59 18.43
C GLU A 129 -5.17 25.21 17.04
N VAL A 130 -4.75 24.42 16.05
CA VAL A 130 -4.55 24.89 14.66
C VAL A 130 -5.89 25.09 13.97
N GLU A 131 -6.05 26.20 13.25
CA GLU A 131 -7.26 26.49 12.50
C GLU A 131 -7.60 25.38 11.49
N GLY A 132 -8.82 24.88 11.55
CA GLY A 132 -9.31 23.77 10.70
C GLY A 132 -9.14 22.39 11.34
N PHE A 133 -8.50 22.28 12.49
CA PHE A 133 -8.38 21.06 13.28
C PHE A 133 -9.19 21.19 14.58
N GLY A 134 -9.49 20.05 15.18
CA GLY A 134 -10.18 19.98 16.46
C GLY A 134 -9.71 18.74 17.24
N GLU A 135 -10.23 18.56 18.44
CA GLU A 135 -9.89 17.43 19.32
C GLU A 135 -10.09 16.07 18.64
N THR A 136 -11.14 15.94 17.80
CA THR A 136 -11.39 14.70 17.04
C THR A 136 -10.30 14.42 15.99
N SER A 137 -9.87 15.46 15.25
CA SER A 137 -8.81 15.32 14.27
C SER A 137 -7.49 14.93 14.92
N GLN A 138 -7.15 15.57 16.04
CA GLN A 138 -5.96 15.27 16.83
C GLN A 138 -5.99 13.84 17.38
N ALA A 139 -7.12 13.40 17.95
CA ALA A 139 -7.27 12.05 18.47
C ALA A 139 -7.12 10.99 17.37
N ASN A 140 -7.66 11.25 16.17
CA ASN A 140 -7.51 10.37 15.02
C ASN A 140 -6.06 10.30 14.54
N ILE A 141 -5.37 11.45 14.46
CA ILE A 141 -3.95 11.49 14.09
C ILE A 141 -3.12 10.71 15.11
N LEU A 142 -3.35 10.90 16.40
CA LEU A 142 -2.62 10.18 17.45
C LEU A 142 -2.84 8.67 17.40
N ALA A 143 -4.08 8.23 17.18
CA ALA A 143 -4.40 6.81 17.02
C ALA A 143 -3.74 6.18 15.77
N ASN A 144 -3.68 6.93 14.67
CA ASN A 144 -3.10 6.46 13.41
C ASN A 144 -1.56 6.57 13.38
N LEU A 145 -0.98 7.43 14.21
CA LEU A 145 0.47 7.58 14.37
C LEU A 145 1.13 6.29 14.87
N GLU A 146 0.55 5.64 15.87
CA GLU A 146 1.05 4.35 16.36
C GLU A 146 1.02 3.28 15.26
N LEU A 147 -0.02 3.29 14.42
CA LEU A 147 -0.12 2.40 13.25
C LEU A 147 0.95 2.71 12.20
N ALA A 148 1.19 3.99 11.90
CA ALA A 148 2.20 4.42 10.94
C ALA A 148 3.62 4.07 11.42
N LYS A 149 3.92 4.27 12.70
CA LYS A 149 5.20 3.88 13.31
C LYS A 149 5.42 2.37 13.29
N ALA A 150 4.41 1.59 13.65
CA ALA A 150 4.47 0.13 13.58
C ALA A 150 4.70 -0.35 12.13
N GLY A 151 4.12 0.33 11.14
CA GLY A 151 4.34 0.06 9.71
C GLY A 151 5.75 0.41 9.21
N GLN A 152 6.48 1.33 9.88
CA GLN A 152 7.88 1.64 9.55
C GLN A 152 8.88 0.64 10.15
N GLU A 153 8.56 -0.02 11.25
CA GLU A 153 9.40 -1.08 11.83
C GLU A 153 9.31 -2.38 11.02
N ARG A 154 10.08 -2.44 9.93
CA ARG A 154 10.13 -3.66 9.10
C ARG A 154 11.01 -4.72 9.75
N MET A 155 10.44 -5.90 9.94
CA MET A 155 11.16 -7.06 10.47
C MET A 155 11.90 -7.80 9.36
N LEU A 156 13.14 -8.24 9.61
CA LEU A 156 13.85 -9.14 8.71
C LEU A 156 13.03 -10.43 8.48
N LEU A 157 12.91 -10.86 7.22
CA LEU A 157 12.15 -12.06 6.85
C LEU A 157 12.55 -13.27 7.71
N GLY A 158 13.85 -13.46 7.95
CA GLY A 158 14.35 -14.57 8.76
C GLY A 158 13.84 -14.58 10.21
N ARG A 159 13.45 -13.41 10.76
CA ARG A 159 12.79 -13.31 12.07
C ARG A 159 11.29 -13.48 11.99
N ALA A 160 10.67 -13.04 10.91
CA ALA A 160 9.24 -13.15 10.70
C ALA A 160 8.80 -14.60 10.38
N VAL A 161 9.63 -15.38 9.68
CA VAL A 161 9.33 -16.76 9.25
C VAL A 161 8.88 -17.67 10.38
N PRO A 162 9.59 -17.81 11.51
CA PRO A 162 9.15 -18.70 12.59
C PRO A 162 7.81 -18.23 13.19
N ILE A 163 7.58 -16.93 13.35
CA ILE A 163 6.35 -16.36 13.90
C ILE A 163 5.17 -16.66 12.96
N ALA A 164 5.32 -16.31 11.69
CA ALA A 164 4.27 -16.49 10.67
C ALA A 164 3.91 -17.98 10.49
N ASN A 165 4.90 -18.87 10.46
CA ASN A 165 4.67 -20.31 10.31
C ASN A 165 4.02 -20.93 11.55
N ASP A 166 4.34 -20.47 12.76
CA ASP A 166 3.72 -20.96 13.99
C ASP A 166 2.23 -20.57 14.01
N VAL A 167 1.91 -19.30 13.78
CA VAL A 167 0.51 -18.84 13.68
C VAL A 167 -0.23 -19.57 12.57
N ARG A 168 0.35 -19.65 11.36
CA ARG A 168 -0.26 -20.38 10.25
C ARG A 168 -0.61 -21.82 10.63
N SER A 169 0.36 -22.55 11.21
CA SER A 169 0.15 -23.97 11.57
C SER A 169 -0.97 -24.15 12.60
N ARG A 170 -1.12 -23.20 13.52
CA ARG A 170 -2.20 -23.24 14.52
C ARG A 170 -3.56 -22.92 13.91
N LEU A 171 -3.62 -21.93 13.00
CA LEU A 171 -4.85 -21.62 12.27
C LEU A 171 -5.27 -22.80 11.38
N GLU A 172 -4.33 -23.43 10.65
CA GLU A 172 -4.59 -24.65 9.86
C GLU A 172 -5.09 -25.83 10.71
N ALA A 173 -4.69 -25.90 11.97
CA ALA A 173 -5.15 -26.95 12.89
C ALA A 173 -6.48 -26.64 13.56
N HIS A 174 -7.03 -25.43 13.42
CA HIS A 174 -8.27 -25.02 14.04
C HIS A 174 -9.47 -25.27 13.11
N ASP A 175 -10.48 -25.96 13.63
CA ASP A 175 -11.66 -26.40 12.85
C ASP A 175 -12.47 -25.27 12.18
N ALA A 176 -12.23 -24.00 12.56
CA ALA A 176 -12.89 -22.85 11.96
C ALA A 176 -12.34 -22.48 10.58
N PHE A 177 -11.15 -22.96 10.19
CA PHE A 177 -10.51 -22.63 8.92
C PHE A 177 -10.51 -23.84 7.99
N ASP A 178 -10.94 -23.61 6.74
CA ASP A 178 -10.88 -24.63 5.68
C ASP A 178 -9.51 -24.58 4.98
N ARG A 179 -8.95 -23.37 4.81
CA ARG A 179 -7.66 -23.14 4.17
C ARG A 179 -6.98 -21.87 4.73
N VAL A 180 -5.63 -21.90 4.86
CA VAL A 180 -4.82 -20.78 5.36
C VAL A 180 -3.54 -20.66 4.56
N ASP A 181 -3.25 -19.49 4.01
CA ASP A 181 -1.99 -19.17 3.35
C ASP A 181 -1.44 -17.83 3.87
N ILE A 182 -0.11 -17.74 3.99
CA ILE A 182 0.56 -16.45 4.19
C ILE A 182 0.84 -15.85 2.81
N VAL A 183 0.44 -14.61 2.61
CA VAL A 183 0.51 -13.91 1.32
C VAL A 183 1.39 -12.66 1.40
N GLY A 184 1.17 -11.67 0.58
CA GLY A 184 1.85 -10.38 0.62
C GLY A 184 3.37 -10.44 0.43
N SER A 185 4.06 -9.50 1.04
CA SER A 185 5.52 -9.37 0.96
C SER A 185 6.26 -10.60 1.51
N PHE A 186 5.66 -11.31 2.47
CA PHE A 186 6.19 -12.54 3.03
C PHE A 186 6.25 -13.67 1.97
N ARG A 187 5.15 -13.93 1.26
CA ARG A 187 5.09 -14.96 0.20
C ARG A 187 6.07 -14.65 -0.93
N ARG A 188 6.23 -13.37 -1.27
CA ARG A 188 7.21 -12.90 -2.26
C ARG A 188 8.66 -12.96 -1.77
N ARG A 189 8.90 -13.38 -0.53
CA ARG A 189 10.24 -13.52 0.08
C ARG A 189 11.05 -12.22 0.06
N ARG A 190 10.42 -11.08 0.35
CA ARG A 190 11.14 -9.83 0.51
C ARG A 190 12.10 -9.91 1.70
N ALA A 191 13.25 -9.23 1.62
CA ALA A 191 14.27 -9.26 2.67
C ALA A 191 13.73 -8.79 4.04
N THR A 192 12.77 -7.85 3.99
CA THR A 192 12.03 -7.36 5.16
C THR A 192 10.53 -7.40 4.90
N VAL A 193 9.74 -7.54 5.97
CA VAL A 193 8.27 -7.50 5.97
C VAL A 193 7.81 -6.48 7.00
N GLY A 194 6.79 -5.66 6.69
CA GLY A 194 6.18 -4.73 7.64
C GLY A 194 5.07 -5.41 8.45
N ASP A 195 4.32 -6.26 7.77
CA ASP A 195 3.17 -6.99 8.27
C ASP A 195 3.16 -8.41 7.71
N ILE A 196 2.27 -9.24 8.22
CA ILE A 196 2.00 -10.58 7.71
C ILE A 196 0.55 -10.64 7.25
N ASP A 197 0.36 -10.73 5.95
CA ASP A 197 -0.96 -10.95 5.36
C ASP A 197 -1.31 -12.45 5.42
N VAL A 198 -2.42 -12.77 6.07
CA VAL A 198 -3.01 -14.11 6.16
C VAL A 198 -4.27 -14.15 5.31
N LEU A 199 -4.26 -14.98 4.28
CA LEU A 199 -5.45 -15.28 3.48
C LEU A 199 -6.03 -16.61 3.96
N ALA A 200 -7.33 -16.65 4.24
CA ALA A 200 -7.99 -17.88 4.65
C ALA A 200 -9.40 -18.01 4.06
N SER A 201 -9.89 -19.26 3.95
CA SER A 201 -11.30 -19.56 3.76
C SER A 201 -11.85 -20.24 5.00
N ALA A 202 -13.15 -20.05 5.25
CA ALA A 202 -13.85 -20.57 6.41
C ALA A 202 -15.34 -20.76 6.13
N THR A 203 -15.88 -21.91 6.54
CA THR A 203 -17.34 -22.14 6.47
C THR A 203 -18.10 -21.27 7.48
N ASP A 204 -17.48 -20.93 8.60
CA ASP A 204 -18.01 -19.99 9.61
C ASP A 204 -17.03 -18.83 9.82
N PRO A 205 -17.23 -17.69 9.11
CA PRO A 205 -16.36 -16.52 9.20
C PRO A 205 -16.29 -15.91 10.61
N GLU A 206 -17.37 -15.96 11.38
CA GLU A 206 -17.38 -15.41 12.74
C GLU A 206 -16.49 -16.25 13.67
N ALA A 207 -16.60 -17.57 13.60
CA ALA A 207 -15.76 -18.48 14.37
C ALA A 207 -14.27 -18.37 13.97
N ALA A 208 -13.97 -18.21 12.66
CA ALA A 208 -12.61 -18.03 12.18
C ALA A 208 -12.01 -16.70 12.67
N THR A 209 -12.78 -15.61 12.61
CA THR A 209 -12.35 -14.30 13.10
C THR A 209 -12.13 -14.30 14.62
N GLU A 210 -13.01 -14.98 15.36
CA GLU A 210 -12.85 -15.20 16.81
C GLU A 210 -11.55 -15.93 17.10
N ALA A 211 -11.33 -17.08 16.46
CA ALA A 211 -10.14 -17.89 16.64
C ALA A 211 -8.84 -17.13 16.33
N PHE A 212 -8.83 -16.32 15.27
CA PHE A 212 -7.71 -15.47 14.93
C PHE A 212 -7.44 -14.39 15.98
N CYS A 213 -8.48 -13.70 16.45
CA CYS A 213 -8.35 -12.59 17.40
C CYS A 213 -8.06 -13.06 18.85
N THR A 214 -8.42 -14.30 19.21
CA THR A 214 -8.22 -14.83 20.57
C THR A 214 -7.05 -15.81 20.67
N HIS A 215 -6.24 -15.92 19.62
CA HIS A 215 -5.06 -16.78 19.60
C HIS A 215 -4.06 -16.39 20.72
N ASP A 216 -3.40 -17.38 21.33
CA ASP A 216 -2.52 -17.21 22.49
C ASP A 216 -1.36 -16.22 22.25
N ASP A 217 -0.90 -16.06 21.01
CA ASP A 217 0.20 -15.13 20.65
C ASP A 217 -0.28 -13.70 20.36
N VAL A 218 -1.60 -13.45 20.36
CA VAL A 218 -2.15 -12.11 20.14
C VAL A 218 -1.93 -11.25 21.38
N LYS A 219 -1.17 -10.18 21.19
CA LYS A 219 -0.94 -9.17 22.21
C LYS A 219 -2.06 -8.13 22.24
N GLU A 220 -2.54 -7.76 21.04
CA GLU A 220 -3.53 -6.71 20.85
C GLU A 220 -4.37 -7.01 19.63
N VAL A 221 -5.67 -6.74 19.72
CA VAL A 221 -6.59 -6.76 18.58
C VAL A 221 -6.78 -5.32 18.11
N ARG A 222 -6.29 -5.00 16.90
CA ARG A 222 -6.42 -3.67 16.28
C ARG A 222 -7.79 -3.43 15.67
N SER A 223 -8.26 -4.44 14.94
CA SER A 223 -9.60 -4.42 14.35
C SER A 223 -10.16 -5.83 14.23
N ARG A 224 -11.48 -5.95 14.32
CA ARG A 224 -12.21 -7.19 14.09
C ARG A 224 -13.43 -6.91 13.24
N GLY A 225 -13.53 -7.55 12.09
CA GLY A 225 -14.65 -7.51 11.16
C GLY A 225 -14.99 -8.91 10.66
N GLU A 226 -16.07 -9.05 9.89
CA GLU A 226 -16.53 -10.34 9.37
C GLU A 226 -15.53 -10.99 8.40
N THR A 227 -14.87 -10.18 7.57
CA THR A 227 -13.95 -10.68 6.53
C THR A 227 -12.54 -10.12 6.64
N LYS A 228 -12.32 -9.16 7.54
CA LYS A 228 -11.01 -8.57 7.79
C LYS A 228 -10.80 -8.35 9.27
N SER A 229 -9.68 -8.82 9.81
CA SER A 229 -9.24 -8.57 11.18
C SER A 229 -7.76 -8.30 11.21
N SER A 230 -7.31 -7.50 12.16
CA SER A 230 -5.92 -7.14 12.36
C SER A 230 -5.54 -7.32 13.83
N VAL A 231 -4.41 -7.97 14.06
CA VAL A 231 -3.86 -8.22 15.39
C VAL A 231 -2.37 -7.89 15.43
N VAL A 232 -1.83 -7.67 16.63
CA VAL A 232 -0.39 -7.59 16.88
C VAL A 232 0.01 -8.84 17.64
N VAL A 233 1.05 -9.54 17.14
CA VAL A 233 1.57 -10.77 17.73
C VAL A 233 2.98 -10.57 18.31
N ALA A 234 3.64 -11.67 18.69
CA ALA A 234 5.00 -11.64 19.21
C ALA A 234 5.97 -10.86 18.29
N GLY A 235 6.86 -10.05 18.91
CA GLY A 235 7.81 -9.20 18.19
C GLY A 235 7.21 -7.92 17.61
N ASP A 236 6.01 -7.53 18.10
CA ASP A 236 5.23 -6.36 17.68
C ASP A 236 4.88 -6.36 16.18
N LEU A 237 4.82 -7.57 15.61
CA LEU A 237 4.49 -7.81 14.22
C LEU A 237 2.98 -7.78 14.02
N GLN A 238 2.51 -6.92 13.12
CA GLN A 238 1.12 -6.90 12.72
C GLN A 238 0.80 -8.09 11.83
N MET A 239 -0.37 -8.70 12.05
CA MET A 239 -0.95 -9.72 11.20
C MET A 239 -2.36 -9.32 10.78
N ASP A 240 -2.61 -9.39 9.50
CA ASP A 240 -3.90 -9.05 8.89
C ASP A 240 -4.53 -10.30 8.29
N LEU A 241 -5.69 -10.70 8.85
CA LEU A 241 -6.50 -11.78 8.30
C LEU A 241 -7.45 -11.22 7.25
N ARG A 242 -7.50 -11.91 6.11
CA ARG A 242 -8.54 -11.74 5.09
C ARG A 242 -9.24 -13.08 4.89
N LEU A 243 -10.56 -13.10 5.11
CA LEU A 243 -11.44 -14.24 4.80
C LEU A 243 -12.08 -14.04 3.44
N VAL A 244 -12.08 -15.11 2.64
CA VAL A 244 -12.72 -15.17 1.32
C VAL A 244 -13.49 -16.47 1.18
N GLU A 245 -14.39 -16.52 0.21
CA GLU A 245 -15.09 -17.77 -0.14
C GLU A 245 -14.11 -18.73 -0.82
N GLU A 246 -14.27 -20.04 -0.59
CA GLU A 246 -13.40 -21.07 -1.19
C GLU A 246 -13.37 -20.98 -2.72
N ALA A 247 -14.51 -20.65 -3.35
CA ALA A 247 -14.63 -20.46 -4.79
C ALA A 247 -13.83 -19.27 -5.34
N GLU A 248 -13.47 -18.30 -4.50
CA GLU A 248 -12.73 -17.08 -4.86
C GLU A 248 -11.24 -17.16 -4.46
N TYR A 249 -10.85 -18.24 -3.81
CA TYR A 249 -9.56 -18.35 -3.12
C TYR A 249 -8.36 -18.14 -4.04
N GLY A 250 -8.39 -18.68 -5.25
CA GLY A 250 -7.28 -18.53 -6.21
C GLY A 250 -7.09 -17.10 -6.67
N ALA A 251 -8.18 -16.39 -6.98
CA ALA A 251 -8.14 -14.98 -7.35
C ALA A 251 -7.63 -14.10 -6.19
N ALA A 252 -8.13 -14.37 -4.98
CA ALA A 252 -7.65 -13.71 -3.77
C ALA A 252 -6.15 -13.99 -3.52
N LEU A 253 -5.70 -15.22 -3.76
CA LEU A 253 -4.30 -15.61 -3.59
C LEU A 253 -3.37 -14.83 -4.55
N VAL A 254 -3.77 -14.66 -5.80
CA VAL A 254 -3.06 -13.80 -6.78
C VAL A 254 -3.05 -12.35 -6.27
N TYR A 255 -4.23 -11.81 -5.95
CA TYR A 255 -4.40 -10.42 -5.58
C TYR A 255 -3.62 -10.04 -4.33
N PHE A 256 -3.78 -10.79 -3.23
CA PHE A 256 -3.11 -10.52 -1.95
C PHE A 256 -1.63 -10.93 -1.92
N THR A 257 -1.20 -11.81 -2.83
CA THR A 257 0.24 -12.04 -3.01
C THR A 257 0.92 -10.83 -3.62
N GLY A 258 0.28 -10.14 -4.58
CA GLY A 258 0.83 -8.95 -5.23
C GLY A 258 2.12 -9.24 -6.04
N SER A 259 2.96 -8.27 -6.30
CA SER A 259 2.98 -6.93 -5.73
C SER A 259 1.84 -6.05 -6.29
N LYS A 260 1.72 -4.83 -5.79
CA LYS A 260 0.81 -3.81 -6.35
C LYS A 260 1.04 -3.66 -7.86
N ASP A 261 2.30 -3.52 -8.30
CA ASP A 261 2.68 -3.37 -9.71
C ASP A 261 2.30 -4.60 -10.54
N HIS A 262 2.53 -5.81 -9.96
CA HIS A 262 2.10 -7.06 -10.59
C HIS A 262 0.58 -7.08 -10.79
N ASN A 263 -0.19 -6.70 -9.77
CA ASN A 263 -1.65 -6.65 -9.84
C ASN A 263 -2.15 -5.60 -10.86
N ILE A 264 -1.48 -4.44 -10.94
CA ILE A 264 -1.77 -3.42 -11.96
C ILE A 264 -1.53 -4.00 -13.35
N THR A 265 -0.38 -4.65 -13.57
CA THR A 265 -0.04 -5.26 -14.85
C THR A 265 -1.06 -6.34 -15.26
N LEU A 266 -1.46 -7.22 -14.34
CA LEU A 266 -2.46 -8.25 -14.60
C LEU A 266 -3.84 -7.63 -14.93
N ARG A 267 -4.26 -6.62 -14.16
CA ARG A 267 -5.52 -5.90 -14.43
C ARG A 267 -5.52 -5.23 -15.79
N ASN A 268 -4.43 -4.58 -16.19
CA ASN A 268 -4.33 -3.97 -17.52
C ASN A 268 -4.45 -5.03 -18.61
N ARG A 269 -3.79 -6.20 -18.47
CA ARG A 269 -3.94 -7.31 -19.41
C ARG A 269 -5.35 -7.88 -19.48
N ALA A 270 -6.09 -7.86 -18.39
CA ALA A 270 -7.51 -8.23 -18.36
C ALA A 270 -8.35 -7.17 -19.10
N ILE A 271 -8.14 -5.88 -18.83
CA ILE A 271 -8.81 -4.76 -19.48
C ILE A 271 -8.60 -4.80 -21.00
N ASP A 272 -7.41 -5.09 -21.49
CA ASP A 272 -7.09 -5.23 -22.93
C ASP A 272 -7.91 -6.34 -23.63
N ARG A 273 -8.63 -7.19 -22.88
CA ARG A 273 -9.46 -8.29 -23.35
C ARG A 273 -10.93 -8.12 -23.03
N ASP A 274 -11.33 -6.93 -22.59
CA ASP A 274 -12.64 -6.64 -22.03
C ASP A 274 -12.98 -7.54 -20.82
N TRP A 275 -11.96 -7.84 -20.00
CA TRP A 275 -12.07 -8.61 -18.77
C TRP A 275 -11.79 -7.73 -17.56
N LYS A 276 -12.27 -8.15 -16.40
CA LYS A 276 -12.07 -7.53 -15.10
C LYS A 276 -11.42 -8.52 -14.14
N LEU A 277 -10.27 -8.13 -13.58
CA LEU A 277 -9.56 -8.91 -12.56
C LEU A 277 -9.60 -8.19 -11.22
N ASN A 278 -10.00 -8.90 -10.16
CA ASN A 278 -9.94 -8.45 -8.78
C ASN A 278 -9.76 -9.63 -7.82
N GLU A 279 -9.89 -9.40 -6.51
CA GLU A 279 -9.78 -10.41 -5.46
C GLU A 279 -10.85 -11.49 -5.48
N TYR A 280 -11.93 -11.32 -6.25
CA TYR A 280 -13.07 -12.25 -6.34
C TYR A 280 -13.01 -13.14 -7.58
N GLY A 281 -12.24 -12.73 -8.60
CA GLY A 281 -12.13 -13.49 -9.84
C GLY A 281 -11.67 -12.70 -11.04
N LEU A 282 -11.54 -13.44 -12.14
CA LEU A 282 -11.41 -12.92 -13.49
C LEU A 282 -12.78 -13.05 -14.17
N PHE A 283 -13.33 -11.94 -14.64
CA PHE A 283 -14.68 -11.85 -15.23
C PHE A 283 -14.63 -11.31 -16.64
N ASP A 284 -15.42 -11.89 -17.56
CA ASP A 284 -15.71 -11.31 -18.87
C ASP A 284 -16.78 -10.23 -18.70
N VAL A 285 -16.47 -9.00 -19.10
CA VAL A 285 -17.37 -7.85 -18.98
C VAL A 285 -17.77 -7.29 -20.34
N THR A 286 -17.56 -8.04 -21.42
CA THR A 286 -17.81 -7.60 -22.80
C THR A 286 -19.27 -7.20 -23.04
N ASP A 287 -20.20 -7.94 -22.44
CA ASP A 287 -21.65 -7.79 -22.67
C ASP A 287 -22.39 -7.15 -21.48
N THR A 288 -21.71 -6.44 -20.58
CA THR A 288 -22.35 -5.82 -19.41
C THR A 288 -21.94 -4.38 -19.19
N ASP A 289 -22.92 -3.52 -18.95
CA ASP A 289 -22.75 -2.13 -18.52
C ASP A 289 -22.95 -1.98 -17.00
N GLU A 290 -23.13 -3.08 -16.26
CA GLU A 290 -23.32 -3.05 -14.82
C GLU A 290 -22.00 -2.75 -14.09
N GLU A 291 -22.10 -2.02 -12.97
CA GLU A 291 -20.97 -1.74 -12.08
C GLU A 291 -21.03 -2.67 -10.86
N GLY A 292 -19.87 -3.14 -10.39
CA GLY A 292 -19.78 -3.98 -9.20
C GLY A 292 -18.55 -4.87 -9.21
N GLN A 293 -18.19 -5.43 -8.07
CA GLN A 293 -16.95 -6.23 -7.95
C GLN A 293 -17.06 -7.62 -8.60
N ARG A 294 -18.25 -8.23 -8.57
CA ARG A 294 -18.55 -9.57 -9.10
C ARG A 294 -19.47 -9.52 -10.32
N VAL A 295 -19.32 -8.50 -11.16
CA VAL A 295 -20.13 -8.30 -12.37
C VAL A 295 -19.38 -8.87 -13.57
N GLY A 296 -20.13 -9.49 -14.49
CA GLY A 296 -19.65 -10.20 -15.68
C GLY A 296 -19.71 -11.72 -15.53
N ASP A 297 -19.40 -12.43 -16.62
CA ASP A 297 -19.32 -13.88 -16.61
C ASP A 297 -18.00 -14.35 -16.00
N LEU A 298 -18.06 -15.14 -14.93
CA LEU A 298 -16.88 -15.65 -14.25
C LEU A 298 -16.06 -16.56 -15.16
N ILE A 299 -14.81 -16.17 -15.44
CA ILE A 299 -13.85 -16.96 -16.22
C ILE A 299 -13.07 -17.91 -15.30
N ALA A 300 -12.51 -17.35 -14.19
CA ALA A 300 -11.69 -18.11 -13.26
C ALA A 300 -11.64 -17.42 -11.89
N SER A 301 -11.55 -18.23 -10.81
CA SER A 301 -11.40 -17.73 -9.44
C SER A 301 -10.83 -18.77 -8.47
N GLU A 302 -11.01 -20.06 -8.71
CA GLU A 302 -10.79 -21.13 -7.74
C GLU A 302 -9.31 -21.41 -7.44
N THR A 303 -8.46 -21.29 -8.44
CA THR A 303 -7.01 -21.55 -8.31
C THR A 303 -6.16 -20.44 -8.92
N GLU A 304 -4.98 -20.23 -8.35
CA GLU A 304 -4.01 -19.23 -8.84
C GLU A 304 -3.60 -19.49 -10.30
N GLU A 305 -3.48 -20.76 -10.70
CA GLU A 305 -3.10 -21.17 -12.04
C GLU A 305 -4.22 -20.95 -13.07
N ALA A 306 -5.47 -20.89 -12.62
CA ALA A 306 -6.61 -20.67 -13.53
C ALA A 306 -6.82 -19.18 -13.82
N VAL A 307 -6.46 -18.31 -12.89
CA VAL A 307 -6.56 -16.86 -12.98
C VAL A 307 -5.40 -16.28 -13.77
#